data_0015dac3fbbaf4f399a0e4f53f068df5
#
_entry.id   0015dac3fbbaf4f399a0e4f53f068df5
#
_cell.length_a   1.000
_cell.length_b   1.000
_cell.length_c   1.000
_cell.angle_alpha   90.00
_cell.angle_beta   90.00
_cell.angle_gamma   90.00
#
_symmetry.space_group_name_H-M   'P 1'
#
loop_
_entity.id
_entity.type
_entity.pdbx_description
1 polymer ?
#
loop_
_entity_poly.entity_id
_entity_poly.type
_entity_poly.pdbx_seq_one_letter_code
_entity_poly.pdbx_strand_id
1 'polypeptide(L)'
;LLLMGDGSYDYKNRISGNTNLVPVFESDASLEPLATYTSDDFFGFLDDADNVSVFFPVSLLDIGIGRIPAKTPQEAKQVVDKIIRYHSKESFGPWRSEITLVADDEDNNLHVDDAEFQASVIDSDPRLQLNKIYLDAYRQQSGSGGSRYPEVNQAINNKIFSGTLIWNCSGHGGFR
;
A
#
# COMPACT_ATOMS: atom_id res chain seq x y z
N LEU A 1 5.72 14.82 -9.76
CA LEU A 1 7.06 14.77 -9.16
C LEU A 1 7.41 13.33 -8.78
N LEU A 2 8.60 12.89 -9.17
CA LEU A 2 9.16 11.60 -8.73
C LEU A 2 10.33 11.87 -7.78
N LEU A 3 10.19 11.39 -6.55
CA LEU A 3 11.25 11.40 -5.54
C LEU A 3 12.01 10.06 -5.64
N MET A 4 13.30 10.11 -5.97
CA MET A 4 14.11 8.90 -6.07
C MET A 4 15.15 8.87 -4.95
N GLY A 5 14.88 8.12 -3.93
CA GLY A 5 15.71 7.98 -2.74
C GLY A 5 14.89 7.66 -1.51
N ASP A 6 15.48 6.85 -0.63
CA ASP A 6 14.91 6.56 0.68
C ASP A 6 14.89 7.80 1.57
N GLY A 7 13.88 7.91 2.41
CA GLY A 7 13.77 8.92 3.44
C GLY A 7 13.78 8.27 4.83
N SER A 8 14.08 9.06 5.85
CA SER A 8 14.09 8.57 7.22
C SER A 8 13.56 9.63 8.18
N TYR A 9 12.83 9.20 9.19
CA TYR A 9 12.45 10.06 10.32
C TYR A 9 13.67 10.55 11.12
N ASP A 10 14.80 9.83 11.04
CA ASP A 10 16.07 10.27 11.62
C ASP A 10 16.84 11.20 10.66
N TYR A 11 16.26 12.37 10.40
CA TYR A 11 16.88 13.37 9.52
C TYR A 11 18.21 13.91 10.03
N LYS A 12 18.53 13.69 11.29
CA LYS A 12 19.82 14.06 11.91
C LYS A 12 20.88 12.96 11.82
N ASN A 13 20.54 11.83 11.21
CA ASN A 13 21.44 10.70 11.00
C ASN A 13 22.10 10.19 12.28
N ARG A 14 21.32 10.04 13.35
CA ARG A 14 21.79 9.57 14.67
C ARG A 14 21.83 8.05 14.78
N ILE A 15 21.07 7.36 13.96
CA ILE A 15 20.96 5.89 13.93
C ILE A 15 21.98 5.38 12.91
N SER A 16 22.80 4.44 13.34
CA SER A 16 23.79 3.80 12.45
C SER A 16 23.10 3.04 11.31
N GLY A 17 23.59 3.23 10.09
CA GLY A 17 23.04 2.60 8.90
C GLY A 17 21.77 3.27 8.37
N ASN A 18 21.41 4.43 8.93
CA ASN A 18 20.32 5.24 8.43
C ASN A 18 20.57 5.71 6.99
N THR A 19 19.51 5.74 6.16
CA THR A 19 19.55 6.30 4.81
C THR A 19 18.49 7.39 4.70
N ASN A 20 18.92 8.64 4.55
CA ASN A 20 18.05 9.79 4.33
C ASN A 20 18.55 10.55 3.09
N LEU A 21 18.26 9.97 1.91
CA LEU A 21 18.74 10.50 0.62
C LEU A 21 17.82 11.61 0.11
N VAL A 22 16.52 11.43 0.28
CA VAL A 22 15.50 12.44 -0.04
C VAL A 22 14.60 12.59 1.18
N PRO A 23 14.65 13.74 1.87
CA PRO A 23 13.87 13.95 3.09
C PRO A 23 12.37 13.69 2.91
N VAL A 24 11.70 13.38 3.99
CA VAL A 24 10.25 13.26 4.10
C VAL A 24 9.73 14.34 5.05
N PHE A 25 8.47 14.71 4.91
CA PHE A 25 7.77 15.43 5.98
C PHE A 25 7.50 14.47 7.14
N GLU A 26 7.59 14.98 8.35
CA GLU A 26 7.25 14.25 9.57
C GLU A 26 6.25 15.05 10.41
N SER A 27 5.25 14.34 10.95
CA SER A 27 4.26 14.96 11.82
C SER A 27 4.86 15.40 13.15
N ASP A 28 4.22 16.37 13.82
CA ASP A 28 4.65 16.87 15.12
C ASP A 28 4.52 15.83 16.26
N ALA A 29 3.72 14.79 16.02
CA ALA A 29 3.41 13.75 17.01
C ALA A 29 4.39 12.56 16.97
N SER A 30 5.66 12.79 16.67
CA SER A 30 6.66 11.73 16.46
C SER A 30 6.93 10.79 17.65
N LEU A 31 6.42 11.11 18.84
CA LEU A 31 6.47 10.24 20.02
C LEU A 31 5.16 9.46 20.28
N GLU A 32 4.13 9.72 19.49
CA GLU A 32 2.83 9.03 19.59
C GLU A 32 2.69 8.01 18.46
N PRO A 33 2.75 6.70 18.76
CA PRO A 33 2.78 5.66 17.73
C PRO A 33 1.57 5.64 16.79
N LEU A 34 0.42 6.13 17.24
CA LEU A 34 -0.82 6.15 16.46
C LEU A 34 -1.00 7.43 15.64
N ALA A 35 -0.32 8.51 16.04
CA ALA A 35 -0.46 9.83 15.42
C ALA A 35 0.80 10.25 14.63
N THR A 36 1.90 9.48 14.75
CA THR A 36 3.11 9.75 13.99
C THR A 36 2.98 9.19 12.58
N TYR A 37 3.34 9.99 11.60
CA TYR A 37 3.38 9.58 10.20
C TYR A 37 4.41 10.40 9.42
N THR A 38 4.83 9.83 8.32
CA THR A 38 5.60 10.51 7.27
C THR A 38 4.71 10.71 6.05
N SER A 39 4.94 11.80 5.30
CA SER A 39 4.19 12.05 4.08
C SER A 39 5.08 12.68 3.01
N ASP A 40 4.89 12.26 1.78
CA ASP A 40 5.46 12.91 0.61
C ASP A 40 4.54 14.00 0.03
N ASP A 41 3.31 14.10 0.50
CA ASP A 41 2.33 15.10 0.06
C ASP A 41 2.85 16.53 0.21
N PHE A 42 3.69 16.76 1.22
CA PHE A 42 4.37 18.05 1.42
C PHE A 42 4.99 18.63 0.14
N PHE A 43 5.54 17.77 -0.71
CA PHE A 43 6.16 18.20 -1.97
C PHE A 43 5.15 18.44 -3.10
N GLY A 44 3.90 18.10 -2.86
CA GLY A 44 2.79 18.26 -3.81
C GLY A 44 1.90 19.46 -3.54
N PHE A 45 2.09 20.12 -2.40
CA PHE A 45 1.40 21.34 -2.03
C PHE A 45 2.20 22.55 -2.51
N LEU A 46 1.59 23.38 -3.35
CA LEU A 46 2.26 24.51 -3.97
C LEU A 46 1.66 25.87 -3.54
N ASP A 47 0.51 25.86 -2.87
CA ASP A 47 -0.13 27.06 -2.35
C ASP A 47 0.32 27.34 -0.91
N ASP A 48 0.52 28.63 -0.57
CA ASP A 48 0.99 29.06 0.77
C ASP A 48 0.05 28.65 1.92
N ALA A 49 -1.21 28.37 1.62
CA ALA A 49 -2.20 27.96 2.61
C ALA A 49 -2.26 26.44 2.85
N ASP A 50 -1.56 25.68 2.03
CA ASP A 50 -1.58 24.23 2.12
C ASP A 50 -0.82 23.71 3.33
N ASN A 51 -1.28 22.57 3.85
CA ASN A 51 -0.61 21.90 4.94
C ASN A 51 -0.77 20.38 4.86
N VAL A 52 0.19 19.65 5.41
CA VAL A 52 0.15 18.22 5.60
C VAL A 52 -0.56 17.93 6.93
N SER A 53 -1.87 17.86 6.90
CA SER A 53 -2.66 17.56 8.09
C SER A 53 -3.65 16.44 7.79
N VAL A 54 -3.75 15.50 8.73
CA VAL A 54 -4.82 14.48 8.72
C VAL A 54 -6.14 15.03 9.29
N PHE A 55 -6.10 16.24 9.84
CA PHE A 55 -7.26 16.95 10.38
C PHE A 55 -7.70 18.04 9.43
N PHE A 56 -8.98 18.36 9.42
CA PHE A 56 -9.56 19.39 8.56
C PHE A 56 -8.99 20.81 8.85
N PRO A 57 -8.86 21.64 7.82
CA PRO A 57 -9.15 21.41 6.41
C PRO A 57 -8.09 20.53 5.72
N VAL A 58 -8.52 19.64 4.82
CA VAL A 58 -7.63 18.83 4.00
C VAL A 58 -7.26 19.60 2.77
N SER A 59 -5.94 19.83 2.57
CA SER A 59 -5.43 20.39 1.33
C SER A 59 -5.42 19.33 0.22
N LEU A 60 -5.67 19.73 -1.00
CA LEU A 60 -5.57 18.87 -2.18
C LEU A 60 -4.19 19.04 -2.82
N LEU A 61 -3.65 17.96 -3.34
CA LEU A 61 -2.38 18.00 -4.06
C LEU A 61 -2.53 18.77 -5.37
N ASP A 62 -1.63 19.72 -5.63
CA ASP A 62 -1.54 20.43 -6.91
C ASP A 62 -0.87 19.60 -7.99
N ILE A 63 0.01 18.70 -7.59
CA ILE A 63 0.73 17.81 -8.50
C ILE A 63 0.77 16.37 -7.96
N GLY A 64 0.80 15.41 -8.87
CA GLY A 64 1.01 14.00 -8.50
C GLY A 64 2.41 13.77 -7.95
N ILE A 65 2.50 13.03 -6.85
CA ILE A 65 3.74 12.66 -6.17
C ILE A 65 3.91 11.15 -6.16
N GLY A 66 5.14 10.69 -6.29
CA GLY A 66 5.50 9.30 -6.07
C GLY A 66 6.96 9.19 -5.61
N ARG A 67 7.23 8.21 -4.75
CA ARG A 67 8.58 7.93 -4.26
C ARG A 67 9.04 6.53 -4.67
N ILE A 68 10.29 6.44 -5.11
CA ILE A 68 11.03 5.19 -5.19
C ILE A 68 12.03 5.19 -4.03
N PRO A 69 11.77 4.47 -2.93
CA PRO A 69 12.58 4.51 -1.71
C PRO A 69 13.84 3.66 -1.86
N ALA A 70 14.64 3.94 -2.89
CA ALA A 70 15.88 3.22 -3.14
C ALA A 70 17.02 3.75 -2.25
N LYS A 71 17.74 2.85 -1.62
CA LYS A 71 18.91 3.15 -0.76
C LYS A 71 20.20 3.17 -1.54
N THR A 72 20.22 2.51 -2.70
CA THR A 72 21.41 2.38 -3.54
C THR A 72 21.06 2.61 -5.02
N PRO A 73 22.04 2.99 -5.85
CA PRO A 73 21.85 3.08 -7.29
C PRO A 73 21.41 1.75 -7.92
N GLN A 74 21.83 0.62 -7.34
CA GLN A 74 21.42 -0.70 -7.81
C GLN A 74 19.93 -0.96 -7.57
N GLU A 75 19.42 -0.62 -6.37
CA GLU A 75 18.00 -0.73 -6.07
C GLU A 75 17.17 0.18 -6.98
N ALA A 76 17.60 1.43 -7.16
CA ALA A 76 16.95 2.35 -8.10
C ALA A 76 16.87 1.76 -9.52
N LYS A 77 17.99 1.19 -10.00
CA LYS A 77 18.04 0.52 -11.30
C LYS A 77 17.06 -0.66 -11.37
N GLN A 78 16.98 -1.50 -10.34
CA GLN A 78 16.07 -2.65 -10.31
C GLN A 78 14.59 -2.22 -10.40
N VAL A 79 14.21 -1.12 -9.73
CA VAL A 79 12.86 -0.59 -9.82
C VAL A 79 12.57 -0.03 -11.21
N VAL A 80 13.52 0.71 -11.80
CA VAL A 80 13.40 1.22 -13.16
C VAL A 80 13.28 0.08 -14.18
N ASP A 81 14.12 -0.95 -14.07
CA ASP A 81 14.06 -2.13 -14.93
C ASP A 81 12.70 -2.86 -14.79
N LYS A 82 12.16 -2.94 -13.57
CA LYS A 82 10.82 -3.49 -13.32
C LYS A 82 9.72 -2.69 -14.05
N ILE A 83 9.79 -1.35 -13.96
CA ILE A 83 8.83 -0.46 -14.62
C ILE A 83 8.92 -0.64 -16.13
N ILE A 84 10.12 -0.67 -16.69
CA ILE A 84 10.33 -0.88 -18.14
C ILE A 84 9.78 -2.24 -18.56
N ARG A 85 10.07 -3.31 -17.81
CA ARG A 85 9.53 -4.65 -18.09
C ARG A 85 8.01 -4.66 -18.02
N TYR A 86 7.40 -3.97 -17.06
CA TYR A 86 5.96 -3.88 -16.93
C TYR A 86 5.30 -3.34 -18.21
N HIS A 87 5.95 -2.43 -18.92
CA HIS A 87 5.46 -1.87 -20.19
C HIS A 87 5.84 -2.68 -21.42
N SER A 88 6.66 -3.72 -21.28
CA SER A 88 7.05 -4.58 -22.40
C SER A 88 5.94 -5.56 -22.78
N LYS A 89 5.96 -6.03 -24.03
CA LYS A 89 4.96 -6.99 -24.52
C LYS A 89 5.00 -8.34 -23.81
N GLU A 90 6.17 -8.73 -23.33
CA GLU A 90 6.41 -9.98 -22.61
C GLU A 90 5.70 -10.02 -21.24
N SER A 91 5.35 -8.86 -20.70
CA SER A 91 4.64 -8.76 -19.43
C SER A 91 3.11 -8.78 -19.57
N PHE A 92 2.57 -8.81 -20.80
CA PHE A 92 1.13 -8.86 -20.99
C PHE A 92 0.58 -10.25 -20.64
N GLY A 93 -0.54 -10.28 -19.93
CA GLY A 93 -1.22 -11.50 -19.52
C GLY A 93 -2.59 -11.23 -18.93
N PRO A 94 -3.39 -12.29 -18.70
CA PRO A 94 -4.75 -12.16 -18.12
C PRO A 94 -4.79 -11.39 -16.81
N TRP A 95 -3.72 -11.46 -16.01
CA TRP A 95 -3.59 -10.78 -14.73
C TRP A 95 -3.83 -9.27 -14.81
N ARG A 96 -3.66 -8.66 -15.99
CA ARG A 96 -3.87 -7.22 -16.19
C ARG A 96 -5.34 -6.78 -16.18
N SER A 97 -6.26 -7.71 -16.20
CA SER A 97 -7.69 -7.45 -16.03
C SER A 97 -8.22 -7.93 -14.68
N GLU A 98 -7.37 -8.51 -13.83
CA GLU A 98 -7.82 -9.06 -12.56
C GLU A 98 -7.55 -8.10 -11.41
N ILE A 99 -8.56 -7.90 -10.56
CA ILE A 99 -8.46 -7.15 -9.31
C ILE A 99 -8.78 -8.09 -8.16
N THR A 100 -7.90 -8.11 -7.17
CA THR A 100 -8.08 -8.96 -5.99
C THR A 100 -8.36 -8.11 -4.77
N LEU A 101 -9.47 -8.39 -4.12
CA LEU A 101 -9.87 -7.79 -2.85
C LEU A 101 -9.71 -8.84 -1.75
N VAL A 102 -8.98 -8.48 -0.71
CA VAL A 102 -8.82 -9.28 0.51
C VAL A 102 -9.44 -8.51 1.66
N ALA A 103 -10.30 -9.14 2.43
CA ALA A 103 -10.94 -8.49 3.58
C ALA A 103 -10.85 -9.38 4.82
N ASP A 104 -10.51 -8.74 5.94
CA ASP A 104 -10.53 -9.31 7.28
C ASP A 104 -11.97 -9.47 7.77
N ASP A 105 -12.19 -10.39 8.71
CA ASP A 105 -13.47 -10.72 9.30
C ASP A 105 -13.76 -9.99 10.62
N GLU A 106 -12.88 -9.08 11.01
CA GLU A 106 -13.02 -8.30 12.24
C GLU A 106 -13.88 -7.03 12.04
N ASP A 107 -14.09 -6.26 13.13
CA ASP A 107 -14.78 -4.96 13.16
C ASP A 107 -16.22 -4.97 12.62
N ASN A 108 -17.00 -6.01 12.98
CA ASN A 108 -18.41 -6.14 12.58
C ASN A 108 -18.62 -6.06 11.05
N ASN A 109 -17.81 -6.73 10.27
CA ASN A 109 -17.80 -6.78 8.82
C ASN A 109 -17.39 -5.47 8.11
N LEU A 110 -16.88 -4.48 8.80
CA LEU A 110 -16.49 -3.20 8.20
C LEU A 110 -15.59 -3.41 6.97
N HIS A 111 -14.59 -4.27 7.11
CA HIS A 111 -13.62 -4.52 6.03
C HIS A 111 -14.24 -5.24 4.82
N VAL A 112 -15.18 -6.14 5.07
CA VAL A 112 -15.94 -6.82 4.02
C VAL A 112 -16.88 -5.85 3.31
N ASP A 113 -17.58 -5.00 4.07
CA ASP A 113 -18.51 -3.99 3.51
C ASP A 113 -17.74 -2.98 2.64
N ASP A 114 -16.57 -2.53 3.08
CA ASP A 114 -15.70 -1.64 2.30
C ASP A 114 -15.21 -2.32 1.00
N ALA A 115 -14.82 -3.59 1.08
CA ALA A 115 -14.42 -4.36 -0.09
C ALA A 115 -15.60 -4.60 -1.05
N GLU A 116 -16.81 -4.87 -0.55
CA GLU A 116 -18.00 -5.02 -1.37
C GLU A 116 -18.42 -3.70 -2.03
N PHE A 117 -18.26 -2.56 -1.35
CA PHE A 117 -18.47 -1.26 -1.98
C PHE A 117 -17.53 -1.06 -3.17
N GLN A 118 -16.23 -1.34 -3.00
CA GLN A 118 -15.26 -1.29 -4.09
C GLN A 118 -15.61 -2.28 -5.21
N ALA A 119 -16.00 -3.50 -4.84
CA ALA A 119 -16.42 -4.53 -5.79
C ALA A 119 -17.58 -4.04 -6.67
N SER A 120 -18.56 -3.37 -6.08
CA SER A 120 -19.72 -2.85 -6.81
C SER A 120 -19.35 -1.81 -7.88
N VAL A 121 -18.32 -1.01 -7.61
CA VAL A 121 -17.79 -0.02 -8.57
C VAL A 121 -17.03 -0.73 -9.70
N ILE A 122 -16.16 -1.69 -9.34
CA ILE A 122 -15.31 -2.41 -10.30
C ILE A 122 -16.16 -3.29 -11.23
N ASP A 123 -17.18 -3.95 -10.69
CA ASP A 123 -18.06 -4.88 -11.43
C ASP A 123 -18.87 -4.19 -12.54
N SER A 124 -18.92 -2.87 -12.51
CA SER A 124 -19.52 -2.07 -13.58
C SER A 124 -18.70 -2.06 -14.87
N ASP A 125 -17.41 -2.42 -14.82
CA ASP A 125 -16.53 -2.48 -16.00
C ASP A 125 -16.33 -3.94 -16.46
N PRO A 126 -16.93 -4.34 -17.61
CA PRO A 126 -16.87 -5.72 -18.08
C PRO A 126 -15.46 -6.18 -18.52
N ARG A 127 -14.47 -5.28 -18.54
CA ARG A 127 -13.09 -5.61 -18.85
C ARG A 127 -12.32 -6.10 -17.63
N LEU A 128 -12.87 -5.90 -16.44
CA LEU A 128 -12.24 -6.27 -15.17
C LEU A 128 -12.87 -7.53 -14.61
N GLN A 129 -12.06 -8.33 -13.94
CA GLN A 129 -12.48 -9.53 -13.23
C GLN A 129 -12.13 -9.39 -11.75
N LEU A 130 -13.13 -9.63 -10.91
CA LEU A 130 -12.95 -9.59 -9.47
C LEU A 130 -12.57 -10.96 -8.92
N ASN A 131 -11.58 -10.97 -8.05
CA ASN A 131 -11.26 -12.09 -7.20
C ASN A 131 -11.36 -11.65 -5.73
N LYS A 132 -12.22 -12.31 -4.97
CA LYS A 132 -12.50 -11.96 -3.57
C LYS A 132 -11.94 -13.04 -2.65
N ILE A 133 -11.12 -12.63 -1.68
CA ILE A 133 -10.55 -13.50 -0.65
C ILE A 133 -10.94 -12.89 0.69
N TYR A 134 -12.15 -13.24 1.17
CA TYR A 134 -12.67 -12.77 2.45
C TYR A 134 -12.46 -13.85 3.51
N LEU A 135 -11.92 -13.46 4.66
CA LEU A 135 -11.54 -14.41 5.70
C LEU A 135 -12.75 -15.23 6.19
N ASP A 136 -13.92 -14.62 6.24
CA ASP A 136 -15.20 -15.27 6.60
C ASP A 136 -15.56 -16.49 5.73
N ALA A 137 -15.10 -16.53 4.49
CA ALA A 137 -15.35 -17.66 3.59
C ALA A 137 -14.46 -18.89 3.87
N TYR A 138 -13.52 -18.79 4.81
CA TYR A 138 -12.53 -19.80 5.11
C TYR A 138 -12.60 -20.27 6.56
N ARG A 139 -12.14 -21.50 6.80
CA ARG A 139 -12.15 -22.07 8.13
C ARG A 139 -11.04 -21.47 9.01
N GLN A 140 -11.44 -20.83 10.09
CA GLN A 140 -10.52 -20.40 11.13
C GLN A 140 -9.99 -21.59 11.95
N GLN A 141 -8.71 -21.61 12.22
CA GLN A 141 -8.04 -22.57 13.09
C GLN A 141 -7.49 -21.84 14.32
N SER A 142 -7.90 -22.26 15.51
CA SER A 142 -7.42 -21.70 16.77
C SER A 142 -6.37 -22.62 17.40
N GLY A 143 -5.31 -22.02 17.93
CA GLY A 143 -4.22 -22.75 18.58
C GLY A 143 -3.56 -21.89 19.66
N SER A 144 -2.51 -22.42 20.30
CA SER A 144 -1.76 -21.71 21.35
C SER A 144 -1.08 -20.41 20.87
N GLY A 145 -0.95 -20.24 19.57
CA GLY A 145 -0.38 -19.03 18.94
C GLY A 145 -1.43 -18.05 18.36
N GLY A 146 -2.71 -18.19 18.76
CA GLY A 146 -3.83 -17.38 18.25
C GLY A 146 -4.62 -18.07 17.15
N SER A 147 -5.59 -17.33 16.59
CA SER A 147 -6.40 -17.78 15.46
C SER A 147 -5.69 -17.52 14.14
N ARG A 148 -5.87 -18.41 13.18
CA ARG A 148 -5.21 -18.37 11.87
C ARG A 148 -6.13 -18.89 10.78
N TYR A 149 -5.89 -18.43 9.54
CA TYR A 149 -6.57 -18.86 8.32
C TYR A 149 -5.56 -19.46 7.32
N PRO A 150 -5.12 -20.73 7.50
CA PRO A 150 -4.11 -21.31 6.60
C PRO A 150 -4.53 -21.37 5.14
N GLU A 151 -5.83 -21.63 4.89
CA GLU A 151 -6.38 -21.68 3.53
C GLU A 151 -6.41 -20.29 2.87
N VAL A 152 -6.64 -19.21 3.64
CA VAL A 152 -6.52 -17.83 3.14
C VAL A 152 -5.09 -17.53 2.72
N ASN A 153 -4.10 -17.89 3.56
CA ASN A 153 -2.69 -17.71 3.23
C ASN A 153 -2.33 -18.43 1.92
N GLN A 154 -2.86 -19.64 1.73
CA GLN A 154 -2.64 -20.38 0.49
C GLN A 154 -3.33 -19.70 -0.71
N ALA A 155 -4.57 -19.22 -0.55
CA ALA A 155 -5.29 -18.51 -1.60
C ALA A 155 -4.57 -17.21 -2.00
N ILE A 156 -4.11 -16.44 -1.01
CA ILE A 156 -3.30 -15.24 -1.21
C ILE A 156 -2.02 -15.56 -2.00
N ASN A 157 -1.24 -16.53 -1.55
CA ASN A 157 0.00 -16.91 -2.21
C ASN A 157 -0.25 -17.39 -3.66
N ASN A 158 -1.23 -18.24 -3.86
CA ASN A 158 -1.59 -18.72 -5.19
C ASN A 158 -1.97 -17.57 -6.11
N LYS A 159 -2.72 -16.58 -5.60
CA LYS A 159 -3.14 -15.44 -6.37
C LYS A 159 -1.99 -14.48 -6.70
N ILE A 160 -1.09 -14.23 -5.76
CA ILE A 160 0.13 -13.45 -6.00
C ILE A 160 0.97 -14.09 -7.11
N PHE A 161 1.14 -15.41 -7.10
CA PHE A 161 1.91 -16.12 -8.13
C PHE A 161 1.21 -16.16 -9.49
N SER A 162 -0.12 -16.22 -9.53
CA SER A 162 -0.88 -16.15 -10.79
C SER A 162 -0.94 -14.73 -11.37
N GLY A 163 -0.77 -13.73 -10.52
CA GLY A 163 -0.81 -12.32 -10.86
C GLY A 163 -2.18 -11.67 -10.70
N THR A 164 -2.16 -10.38 -10.47
CA THR A 164 -3.33 -9.49 -10.40
C THR A 164 -2.89 -8.07 -10.73
N LEU A 165 -3.76 -7.28 -11.36
CA LEU A 165 -3.47 -5.89 -11.71
C LEU A 165 -3.42 -5.00 -10.46
N ILE A 166 -4.44 -5.16 -9.62
CA ILE A 166 -4.58 -4.43 -8.36
C ILE A 166 -4.79 -5.45 -7.25
N TRP A 167 -4.06 -5.26 -6.18
CA TRP A 167 -4.21 -5.97 -4.93
C TRP A 167 -4.65 -4.99 -3.85
N ASN A 168 -5.83 -5.17 -3.30
CA ASN A 168 -6.31 -4.37 -2.19
C ASN A 168 -6.59 -5.24 -0.97
N CYS A 169 -6.06 -4.83 0.17
CA CYS A 169 -6.32 -5.48 1.47
C CYS A 169 -6.99 -4.47 2.40
N SER A 170 -8.14 -4.85 2.94
CA SER A 170 -8.84 -4.13 4.00
C SER A 170 -8.76 -4.95 5.28
N GLY A 171 -8.18 -4.38 6.34
CA GLY A 171 -7.96 -5.10 7.60
C GLY A 171 -6.85 -4.47 8.43
N HIS A 172 -6.52 -5.10 9.54
CA HIS A 172 -5.50 -4.62 10.46
C HIS A 172 -4.13 -5.24 10.23
N GLY A 173 -3.09 -4.43 10.44
CA GLY A 173 -1.70 -4.86 10.50
C GLY A 173 -1.21 -4.88 11.94
N GLY A 174 -0.36 -5.84 12.29
CA GLY A 174 0.26 -5.92 13.61
C GLY A 174 1.76 -5.67 13.56
N PHE A 175 2.30 -5.11 14.64
CA PHE A 175 3.73 -5.10 14.87
C PHE A 175 4.20 -6.49 15.30
N ARG A 176 5.29 -6.97 14.74
CA ARG A 176 5.99 -8.17 15.18
C ARG A 176 7.48 -7.84 15.42
#